data_a86fa4e6f3ac288ba65507e38ac829ab
#
_entry.id   a86fa4e6f3ac288ba65507e38ac829ab
#
_cell.length_a   1.000
_cell.length_b   1.000
_cell.length_c   1.000
_cell.angle_alpha   90.00
_cell.angle_beta   90.00
_cell.angle_gamma   90.00
#
_symmetry.space_group_name_H-M   'P 1'
#
loop_
_entity.id
_entity.type
_entity.pdbx_description
1 polymer ?
#
loop_
_entity_poly.entity_id
_entity_poly.type
_entity_poly.pdbx_seq_one_letter_code
_entity_poly.pdbx_strand_id
1 'polypeptide(L)'
;MALDEQSQQLLEQIKALNLPPANTVTPSEARENYASRPRLPGPELPFVKDMNIILDDVSVPCRLYKPELNKTLQIIVWFHGGGWVIGSVDGSDGTARHLSLGSGFAVLSVDYRLAPETKYPEPFNDCYGVTKWVYENADQLDIDQKRISVGGDSAGGNLAAAVCLKTHDEAVFKLESQLLIYPCLDSNFTRTSYIANDSGYVLTAPVMKWFWEQYTNSPADLNDPYVCPMKYPDFSDLPKTMIIVADHDPLYDEGVEYHNRLLEANVRSSLIEFTGVMHGFFSQVGVLDKSQKAMNDSCNFLIGLV
;
A
#
# COMPACT_ATOMS: atom_id res chain seq x y z
N MET A 1 17.90 -16.52 -4.45
CA MET A 1 17.68 -17.55 -3.41
C MET A 1 16.35 -18.24 -3.70
N ALA A 2 16.03 -19.38 -3.09
CA ALA A 2 14.72 -20.01 -3.26
C ALA A 2 13.71 -19.39 -2.26
N LEU A 3 12.40 -19.55 -2.52
CA LEU A 3 11.37 -19.29 -1.52
C LEU A 3 11.63 -20.15 -0.27
N ASP A 4 11.29 -19.61 0.91
CA ASP A 4 11.27 -20.43 2.11
C ASP A 4 10.10 -21.44 2.10
N GLU A 5 10.12 -22.40 3.02
CA GLU A 5 9.15 -23.49 3.02
C GLU A 5 7.70 -23.00 3.15
N GLN A 6 7.43 -22.04 4.03
CA GLN A 6 6.07 -21.47 4.22
C GLN A 6 5.60 -20.73 2.96
N SER A 7 6.48 -19.94 2.36
CA SER A 7 6.18 -19.20 1.12
C SER A 7 5.97 -20.14 -0.07
N GLN A 8 6.74 -21.24 -0.15
CA GLN A 8 6.55 -22.25 -1.17
C GLN A 8 5.19 -22.95 -1.01
N GLN A 9 4.83 -23.34 0.21
CA GLN A 9 3.52 -23.95 0.49
C GLN A 9 2.37 -22.99 0.15
N LEU A 10 2.49 -21.71 0.50
CA LEU A 10 1.49 -20.70 0.14
C LEU A 10 1.36 -20.57 -1.38
N LEU A 11 2.47 -20.52 -2.11
CA LEU A 11 2.45 -20.45 -3.58
C LEU A 11 1.75 -21.67 -4.19
N GLU A 12 1.99 -22.86 -3.67
CA GLU A 12 1.31 -24.08 -4.11
C GLU A 12 -0.20 -24.05 -3.82
N GLN A 13 -0.61 -23.57 -2.66
CA GLN A 13 -2.03 -23.36 -2.33
C GLN A 13 -2.68 -22.36 -3.29
N ILE A 14 -2.02 -21.24 -3.60
CA ILE A 14 -2.53 -20.26 -4.56
C ILE A 14 -2.65 -20.88 -5.96
N LYS A 15 -1.65 -21.62 -6.41
CA LYS A 15 -1.69 -22.33 -7.70
C LYS A 15 -2.81 -23.39 -7.75
N ALA A 16 -3.10 -24.07 -6.63
CA ALA A 16 -4.16 -25.06 -6.54
C ALA A 16 -5.57 -24.45 -6.71
N LEU A 17 -5.76 -23.16 -6.50
CA LEU A 17 -7.01 -22.46 -6.82
C LEU A 17 -7.29 -22.42 -8.32
N ASN A 18 -6.27 -22.67 -9.15
CA ASN A 18 -6.34 -22.70 -10.62
C ASN A 18 -7.02 -21.46 -11.23
N LEU A 19 -6.81 -20.28 -10.61
CA LEU A 19 -7.33 -19.02 -11.09
C LEU A 19 -6.43 -18.49 -12.21
N PRO A 20 -7.01 -17.96 -13.31
CA PRO A 20 -6.23 -17.39 -14.40
C PRO A 20 -5.50 -16.13 -13.95
N PRO A 21 -4.33 -15.82 -14.54
CA PRO A 21 -3.62 -14.56 -14.29
C PRO A 21 -4.50 -13.34 -14.61
N ALA A 22 -4.39 -12.27 -13.81
CA ALA A 22 -5.25 -11.08 -13.94
C ALA A 22 -5.20 -10.45 -15.35
N ASN A 23 -4.04 -10.49 -16.01
CA ASN A 23 -3.87 -9.96 -17.38
C ASN A 23 -4.45 -10.84 -18.50
N THR A 24 -5.08 -11.96 -18.17
CA THR A 24 -5.72 -12.88 -19.14
C THR A 24 -7.24 -12.90 -19.04
N VAL A 25 -7.80 -12.10 -18.16
CA VAL A 25 -9.24 -12.00 -17.89
C VAL A 25 -9.68 -10.53 -17.87
N THR A 26 -10.97 -10.29 -17.83
CA THR A 26 -11.50 -8.93 -17.67
C THR A 26 -11.21 -8.38 -16.28
N PRO A 27 -11.15 -7.06 -16.06
CA PRO A 27 -11.01 -6.45 -14.74
C PRO A 27 -12.06 -6.92 -13.73
N SER A 28 -13.31 -7.13 -14.15
CA SER A 28 -14.37 -7.66 -13.30
C SER A 28 -14.05 -9.07 -12.82
N GLU A 29 -13.69 -9.98 -13.74
CA GLU A 29 -13.29 -11.36 -13.40
C GLU A 29 -12.04 -11.38 -12.53
N ALA A 30 -11.07 -10.49 -12.77
CA ALA A 30 -9.88 -10.36 -11.93
C ALA A 30 -10.25 -9.97 -10.48
N ARG A 31 -11.22 -9.07 -10.29
CA ARG A 31 -11.75 -8.69 -8.96
C ARG A 31 -12.44 -9.86 -8.27
N GLU A 32 -13.31 -10.58 -8.98
CA GLU A 32 -13.99 -11.76 -8.46
C GLU A 32 -12.99 -12.84 -8.03
N ASN A 33 -12.02 -13.14 -8.90
CA ASN A 33 -10.95 -14.09 -8.61
C ASN A 33 -10.11 -13.67 -7.40
N TYR A 34 -9.80 -12.38 -7.28
CA TYR A 34 -9.06 -11.87 -6.13
C TYR A 34 -9.88 -11.93 -4.84
N ALA A 35 -11.17 -11.58 -4.90
CA ALA A 35 -12.09 -11.61 -3.77
C ALA A 35 -12.35 -13.05 -3.25
N SER A 36 -12.31 -14.05 -4.14
CA SER A 36 -12.52 -15.47 -3.80
C SER A 36 -11.34 -16.10 -3.03
N ARG A 37 -10.18 -15.46 -2.98
CA ARG A 37 -9.00 -16.00 -2.27
C ARG A 37 -9.27 -16.04 -0.76
N PRO A 38 -8.94 -17.15 -0.09
CA PRO A 38 -9.06 -17.25 1.37
C PRO A 38 -8.23 -16.16 2.07
N ARG A 39 -8.79 -15.57 3.11
CA ARG A 39 -8.12 -14.60 3.98
C ARG A 39 -8.35 -14.97 5.43
N LEU A 40 -7.32 -14.78 6.26
CA LEU A 40 -7.50 -14.92 7.69
C LEU A 40 -8.12 -13.62 8.25
N PRO A 41 -9.09 -13.75 9.17
CA PRO A 41 -9.62 -12.58 9.86
C PRO A 41 -8.50 -11.96 10.73
N GLY A 42 -8.49 -10.64 10.80
CA GLY A 42 -7.64 -9.93 11.75
C GLY A 42 -8.18 -10.01 13.19
N PRO A 43 -7.43 -9.46 14.16
CA PRO A 43 -7.87 -9.40 15.55
C PRO A 43 -9.14 -8.56 15.72
N GLU A 44 -9.92 -8.89 16.75
CA GLU A 44 -11.05 -8.04 17.14
C GLU A 44 -10.56 -6.71 17.70
N LEU A 45 -11.26 -5.65 17.37
CA LEU A 45 -11.00 -4.29 17.85
C LEU A 45 -12.26 -3.73 18.51
N PRO A 46 -12.11 -2.86 19.52
CA PRO A 46 -13.26 -2.24 20.20
C PRO A 46 -14.07 -1.31 19.31
N PHE A 47 -13.50 -0.84 18.18
CA PHE A 47 -14.19 0.01 17.24
C PHE A 47 -13.76 -0.28 15.81
N VAL A 48 -14.77 -0.62 15.00
CA VAL A 48 -14.67 -0.73 13.53
C VAL A 48 -15.93 -0.15 12.95
N LYS A 49 -15.80 0.83 12.04
CA LYS A 49 -16.95 1.53 11.47
C LYS A 49 -16.73 1.88 10.02
N ASP A 50 -17.66 1.45 9.17
CA ASP A 50 -17.75 1.94 7.79
C ASP A 50 -18.30 3.36 7.77
N MET A 51 -17.71 4.18 6.90
CA MET A 51 -18.10 5.57 6.71
C MET A 51 -17.85 6.02 5.27
N ASN A 52 -18.57 7.03 4.85
CA ASN A 52 -18.33 7.67 3.56
C ASN A 52 -17.75 9.06 3.79
N ILE A 53 -16.65 9.38 3.15
CA ILE A 53 -16.05 10.70 3.13
C ILE A 53 -16.47 11.39 1.84
N ILE A 54 -17.10 12.53 1.98
CA ILE A 54 -17.57 13.32 0.83
C ILE A 54 -16.47 14.30 0.44
N LEU A 55 -15.95 14.15 -0.77
CA LEU A 55 -14.94 15.01 -1.37
C LEU A 55 -15.61 15.71 -2.55
N ASP A 56 -15.93 17.00 -2.41
CA ASP A 56 -16.73 17.74 -3.39
C ASP A 56 -17.97 16.93 -3.81
N ASP A 57 -17.99 16.40 -5.03
CA ASP A 57 -19.10 15.61 -5.58
C ASP A 57 -18.89 14.08 -5.52
N VAL A 58 -17.79 13.62 -4.88
CA VAL A 58 -17.43 12.19 -4.81
C VAL A 58 -17.58 11.68 -3.39
N SER A 59 -18.24 10.52 -3.25
CA SER A 59 -18.33 9.78 -1.98
C SER A 59 -17.32 8.64 -1.99
N VAL A 60 -16.29 8.72 -1.13
CA VAL A 60 -15.25 7.69 -0.99
C VAL A 60 -15.56 6.85 0.23
N PRO A 61 -15.86 5.53 0.06
CA PRO A 61 -16.06 4.64 1.18
C PRO A 61 -14.74 4.42 1.94
N CYS A 62 -14.82 4.37 3.26
CA CYS A 62 -13.67 4.14 4.14
C CYS A 62 -14.10 3.27 5.32
N ARG A 63 -13.15 2.60 5.95
CA ARG A 63 -13.37 1.90 7.22
C ARG A 63 -12.38 2.38 8.26
N LEU A 64 -12.92 2.89 9.38
CA LEU A 64 -12.13 3.39 10.51
C LEU A 64 -12.02 2.30 11.58
N TYR A 65 -10.78 2.03 11.99
CA TYR A 65 -10.42 1.10 13.06
C TYR A 65 -9.78 1.87 14.20
N LYS A 66 -10.20 1.59 15.44
CA LYS A 66 -9.55 2.14 16.63
C LYS A 66 -9.26 1.02 17.63
N PRO A 67 -8.03 0.90 18.12
CA PRO A 67 -7.65 -0.13 19.10
C PRO A 67 -8.05 0.28 20.52
N GLU A 68 -8.35 1.56 20.76
CA GLU A 68 -8.73 2.13 22.05
C GLU A 68 -9.77 3.23 21.83
N LEU A 69 -10.72 3.33 22.76
CA LEU A 69 -11.74 4.39 22.80
C LEU A 69 -11.39 5.45 23.84
N ASN A 70 -12.03 6.62 23.76
CA ASN A 70 -11.90 7.72 24.72
C ASN A 70 -10.47 8.27 24.86
N LYS A 71 -9.71 8.22 23.76
CA LYS A 71 -8.34 8.72 23.69
C LYS A 71 -8.10 9.34 22.33
N THR A 72 -7.36 10.46 22.30
CA THR A 72 -6.84 11.01 21.05
C THR A 72 -5.73 10.11 20.52
N LEU A 73 -5.91 9.55 19.33
CA LEU A 73 -5.01 8.60 18.70
C LEU A 73 -4.19 9.24 17.59
N GLN A 74 -3.03 8.70 17.30
CA GLN A 74 -2.37 8.89 16.02
C GLN A 74 -3.13 8.08 14.96
N ILE A 75 -2.98 8.44 13.68
CA ILE A 75 -3.67 7.75 12.59
C ILE A 75 -2.73 7.42 11.44
N ILE A 76 -2.95 6.27 10.84
CA ILE A 76 -2.43 5.95 9.51
C ILE A 76 -3.60 5.83 8.53
N VAL A 77 -3.55 6.59 7.44
CA VAL A 77 -4.46 6.42 6.30
C VAL A 77 -3.86 5.36 5.41
N TRP A 78 -4.59 4.25 5.25
CA TRP A 78 -4.12 3.04 4.58
C TRP A 78 -4.76 2.87 3.21
N PHE A 79 -3.94 2.66 2.19
CA PHE A 79 -4.35 2.38 0.82
C PHE A 79 -4.02 0.93 0.48
N HIS A 80 -5.03 0.16 0.09
CA HIS A 80 -4.85 -1.25 -0.22
C HIS A 80 -4.13 -1.49 -1.54
N GLY A 81 -3.44 -2.63 -1.66
CA GLY A 81 -2.85 -3.12 -2.90
C GLY A 81 -3.88 -3.62 -3.90
N GLY A 82 -3.36 -4.04 -5.07
CA GLY A 82 -4.19 -4.61 -6.12
C GLY A 82 -4.05 -3.93 -7.48
N GLY A 83 -2.89 -3.31 -7.76
CA GLY A 83 -2.59 -2.73 -9.08
C GLY A 83 -3.60 -1.66 -9.51
N TRP A 84 -4.22 -0.95 -8.57
CA TRP A 84 -5.28 0.05 -8.80
C TRP A 84 -6.56 -0.50 -9.46
N VAL A 85 -6.63 -1.80 -9.74
CA VAL A 85 -7.71 -2.48 -10.49
C VAL A 85 -8.52 -3.42 -9.62
N ILE A 86 -7.87 -4.10 -8.68
CA ILE A 86 -8.45 -5.07 -7.76
C ILE A 86 -8.20 -4.64 -6.31
N GLY A 87 -8.75 -5.37 -5.36
CA GLY A 87 -8.62 -5.04 -3.95
C GLY A 87 -9.85 -4.29 -3.41
N SER A 88 -9.92 -4.13 -2.11
CA SER A 88 -10.97 -3.40 -1.39
C SER A 88 -10.61 -3.25 0.08
N VAL A 89 -11.36 -2.43 0.80
CA VAL A 89 -11.29 -2.36 2.27
C VAL A 89 -11.51 -3.73 2.92
N ASP A 90 -12.48 -4.53 2.42
CA ASP A 90 -12.69 -5.89 2.93
C ASP A 90 -11.49 -6.80 2.69
N GLY A 91 -10.81 -6.61 1.55
CA GLY A 91 -9.61 -7.37 1.20
C GLY A 91 -8.42 -7.08 2.10
N SER A 92 -8.32 -5.90 2.68
CA SER A 92 -7.25 -5.46 3.58
C SER A 92 -7.68 -5.34 5.05
N ASP A 93 -8.90 -5.79 5.41
CA ASP A 93 -9.44 -5.70 6.78
C ASP A 93 -8.50 -6.32 7.82
N GLY A 94 -7.97 -7.51 7.56
CA GLY A 94 -7.00 -8.17 8.45
C GLY A 94 -5.73 -7.34 8.66
N THR A 95 -5.16 -6.78 7.59
CA THR A 95 -3.98 -5.92 7.65
C THR A 95 -4.25 -4.67 8.48
N ALA A 96 -5.37 -3.99 8.24
CA ALA A 96 -5.74 -2.77 8.98
C ALA A 96 -5.95 -3.05 10.49
N ARG A 97 -6.57 -4.17 10.83
CA ARG A 97 -6.74 -4.60 12.23
C ARG A 97 -5.42 -4.91 12.93
N HIS A 98 -4.53 -5.64 12.27
CA HIS A 98 -3.20 -5.93 12.82
C HIS A 98 -2.36 -4.67 13.01
N LEU A 99 -2.37 -3.75 12.04
CA LEU A 99 -1.70 -2.45 12.16
C LEU A 99 -2.28 -1.63 13.31
N SER A 100 -3.61 -1.56 13.42
CA SER A 100 -4.27 -0.79 14.48
C SER A 100 -3.94 -1.34 15.85
N LEU A 101 -4.11 -2.65 16.07
CA LEU A 101 -3.84 -3.27 17.37
C LEU A 101 -2.37 -3.20 17.73
N GLY A 102 -1.46 -3.50 16.78
CA GLY A 102 -0.02 -3.59 17.04
C GLY A 102 0.66 -2.24 17.25
N SER A 103 0.21 -1.19 16.56
CA SER A 103 0.76 0.17 16.69
C SER A 103 0.06 1.00 17.76
N GLY A 104 -1.16 0.67 18.13
CA GLY A 104 -2.00 1.54 18.95
C GLY A 104 -2.57 2.75 18.19
N PHE A 105 -2.41 2.81 16.86
CA PHE A 105 -2.94 3.87 16.03
C PHE A 105 -4.36 3.57 15.58
N ALA A 106 -5.13 4.62 15.32
CA ALA A 106 -6.27 4.48 14.42
C ALA A 106 -5.78 4.15 12.99
N VAL A 107 -6.55 3.35 12.27
CA VAL A 107 -6.33 3.09 10.84
C VAL A 107 -7.57 3.52 10.09
N LEU A 108 -7.42 4.33 9.06
CA LEU A 108 -8.50 4.62 8.10
C LEU A 108 -8.15 3.96 6.78
N SER A 109 -8.79 2.84 6.48
CA SER A 109 -8.64 2.14 5.20
C SER A 109 -9.56 2.78 4.16
N VAL A 110 -9.00 3.11 3.00
CA VAL A 110 -9.68 3.84 1.93
C VAL A 110 -10.03 2.91 0.79
N ASP A 111 -11.30 2.88 0.41
CA ASP A 111 -11.81 2.14 -0.75
C ASP A 111 -11.85 3.08 -1.96
N TYR A 112 -10.67 3.46 -2.44
CA TYR A 112 -10.50 4.38 -3.55
C TYR A 112 -11.08 3.79 -4.85
N ARG A 113 -11.56 4.64 -5.75
CA ARG A 113 -12.11 4.21 -7.04
C ARG A 113 -11.09 3.45 -7.86
N LEU A 114 -11.53 2.38 -8.51
CA LEU A 114 -10.65 1.46 -9.23
C LEU A 114 -10.64 1.69 -10.74
N ALA A 115 -9.50 1.46 -11.35
CA ALA A 115 -9.33 1.39 -12.79
C ALA A 115 -9.87 0.02 -13.33
N PRO A 116 -10.27 -0.07 -14.60
CA PRO A 116 -10.21 0.98 -15.64
C PRO A 116 -11.42 1.91 -15.67
N GLU A 117 -12.45 1.66 -14.84
CA GLU A 117 -13.66 2.49 -14.81
C GLU A 117 -13.31 3.92 -14.37
N THR A 118 -12.33 4.03 -13.48
CA THR A 118 -11.84 5.31 -12.99
C THR A 118 -10.30 5.27 -13.00
N LYS A 119 -9.72 5.90 -14.02
CA LYS A 119 -8.27 5.95 -14.24
C LYS A 119 -7.61 7.11 -13.50
N TYR A 120 -6.28 7.17 -13.53
CA TYR A 120 -5.51 8.33 -13.07
C TYR A 120 -6.07 9.64 -13.67
N PRO A 121 -6.21 10.73 -12.90
CA PRO A 121 -5.72 10.89 -11.53
C PRO A 121 -6.72 10.51 -10.42
N GLU A 122 -7.90 10.03 -10.73
CA GLU A 122 -9.01 9.95 -9.77
C GLU A 122 -8.76 9.04 -8.56
N PRO A 123 -8.18 7.80 -8.67
CA PRO A 123 -7.85 7.00 -7.49
C PRO A 123 -6.84 7.69 -6.56
N PHE A 124 -5.90 8.42 -7.14
CA PHE A 124 -4.95 9.26 -6.40
C PHE A 124 -5.65 10.44 -5.72
N ASN A 125 -6.57 11.13 -6.43
CA ASN A 125 -7.34 12.24 -5.87
C ASN A 125 -8.21 11.79 -4.69
N ASP A 126 -8.79 10.59 -4.74
CA ASP A 126 -9.52 10.00 -3.63
C ASP A 126 -8.63 9.84 -2.40
N CYS A 127 -7.45 9.24 -2.57
CA CYS A 127 -6.49 9.00 -1.49
C CYS A 127 -5.97 10.31 -0.88
N TYR A 128 -5.60 11.27 -1.71
CA TYR A 128 -5.16 12.58 -1.24
C TYR A 128 -6.28 13.35 -0.55
N GLY A 129 -7.46 13.38 -1.17
CA GLY A 129 -8.64 14.08 -0.63
C GLY A 129 -9.06 13.52 0.73
N VAL A 130 -9.09 12.18 0.88
CA VAL A 130 -9.38 11.54 2.18
C VAL A 130 -8.31 11.89 3.22
N THR A 131 -7.03 11.88 2.85
CA THR A 131 -5.95 12.24 3.79
C THR A 131 -6.07 13.69 4.25
N LYS A 132 -6.37 14.61 3.34
CA LYS A 132 -6.63 16.02 3.65
C LYS A 132 -7.87 16.18 4.52
N TRP A 133 -8.95 15.46 4.22
CA TRP A 133 -10.16 15.45 5.04
C TRP A 133 -9.89 14.97 6.46
N VAL A 134 -9.05 13.94 6.65
CA VAL A 134 -8.63 13.48 7.99
C VAL A 134 -7.91 14.60 8.75
N TYR A 135 -7.04 15.35 8.09
CA TYR A 135 -6.37 16.51 8.70
C TYR A 135 -7.38 17.59 9.12
N GLU A 136 -8.32 17.92 8.25
CA GLU A 136 -9.32 18.98 8.50
C GLU A 136 -10.38 18.58 9.55
N ASN A 137 -10.61 17.27 9.75
CA ASN A 137 -11.65 16.73 10.63
C ASN A 137 -11.08 15.88 11.79
N ALA A 138 -9.82 16.08 12.16
CA ALA A 138 -9.12 15.27 13.15
C ALA A 138 -9.86 15.22 14.51
N ASP A 139 -10.42 16.35 14.96
CA ASP A 139 -11.18 16.43 16.21
C ASP A 139 -12.44 15.57 16.20
N GLN A 140 -13.14 15.47 15.06
CA GLN A 140 -14.33 14.62 14.91
C GLN A 140 -13.99 13.11 14.98
N LEU A 141 -12.73 12.78 14.67
CA LEU A 141 -12.22 11.43 14.71
C LEU A 141 -11.48 11.09 16.00
N ASP A 142 -11.37 12.00 16.98
CA ASP A 142 -10.50 11.89 18.15
C ASP A 142 -9.05 11.56 17.76
N ILE A 143 -8.51 12.27 16.77
CA ILE A 143 -7.18 12.05 16.19
C ILE A 143 -6.28 13.27 16.46
N ASP A 144 -5.00 13.00 16.71
CA ASP A 144 -3.98 14.04 16.76
C ASP A 144 -3.66 14.53 15.34
N GLN A 145 -4.13 15.71 15.00
CA GLN A 145 -3.95 16.37 13.70
C GLN A 145 -2.49 16.47 13.25
N LYS A 146 -1.55 16.49 14.22
CA LYS A 146 -0.11 16.60 13.94
C LYS A 146 0.58 15.25 13.69
N ARG A 147 -0.14 14.15 13.90
CA ARG A 147 0.41 12.80 13.85
C ARG A 147 -0.36 11.90 12.89
N ILE A 148 -0.47 12.38 11.66
CA ILE A 148 -1.10 11.67 10.54
C ILE A 148 0.01 11.04 9.70
N SER A 149 -0.07 9.75 9.51
CA SER A 149 0.79 8.95 8.61
C SER A 149 -0.02 8.42 7.45
N VAL A 150 0.65 8.09 6.36
CA VAL A 150 0.04 7.35 5.25
C VAL A 150 0.79 6.05 5.04
N GLY A 151 0.12 5.06 4.48
CA GLY A 151 0.76 3.80 4.14
C GLY A 151 -0.06 2.97 3.19
N GLY A 152 0.56 1.95 2.64
CA GLY A 152 -0.11 1.02 1.74
C GLY A 152 0.83 -0.04 1.21
N ASP A 153 0.24 -1.05 0.60
CA ASP A 153 0.96 -2.15 -0.02
C ASP A 153 0.84 -2.11 -1.54
N SER A 154 1.94 -2.40 -2.26
CA SER A 154 1.94 -2.49 -3.74
C SER A 154 1.47 -1.18 -4.40
N ALA A 155 0.39 -1.20 -5.17
CA ALA A 155 -0.27 -0.01 -5.71
C ALA A 155 -0.73 0.98 -4.61
N GLY A 156 -1.13 0.47 -3.44
CA GLY A 156 -1.42 1.31 -2.27
C GLY A 156 -0.17 2.00 -1.73
N GLY A 157 0.99 1.34 -1.79
CA GLY A 157 2.29 1.95 -1.50
C GLY A 157 2.67 3.04 -2.50
N ASN A 158 2.32 2.87 -3.78
CA ASN A 158 2.42 3.93 -4.79
C ASN A 158 1.57 5.14 -4.41
N LEU A 159 0.29 4.92 -4.12
CA LEU A 159 -0.64 5.99 -3.73
C LEU A 159 -0.18 6.71 -2.45
N ALA A 160 0.37 5.98 -1.47
CA ALA A 160 0.91 6.57 -0.25
C ALA A 160 2.12 7.48 -0.55
N ALA A 161 3.06 7.02 -1.38
CA ALA A 161 4.19 7.84 -1.83
C ALA A 161 3.71 9.09 -2.59
N ALA A 162 2.79 8.93 -3.54
CA ALA A 162 2.22 10.04 -4.31
C ALA A 162 1.51 11.07 -3.42
N VAL A 163 0.73 10.61 -2.42
CA VAL A 163 0.08 11.48 -1.43
C VAL A 163 1.11 12.26 -0.63
N CYS A 164 2.25 11.64 -0.25
CA CYS A 164 3.34 12.35 0.42
C CYS A 164 3.91 13.46 -0.46
N LEU A 165 4.18 13.18 -1.74
CA LEU A 165 4.68 14.18 -2.69
C LEU A 165 3.71 15.35 -2.85
N LYS A 166 2.41 15.05 -3.03
CA LYS A 166 1.37 16.07 -3.19
C LYS A 166 1.22 16.94 -1.93
N THR A 167 1.28 16.31 -0.75
CA THR A 167 1.20 17.03 0.53
C THR A 167 2.41 17.94 0.71
N HIS A 168 3.60 17.50 0.28
CA HIS A 168 4.81 18.30 0.28
C HIS A 168 4.68 19.51 -0.66
N ASP A 169 4.23 19.29 -1.90
CA ASP A 169 4.07 20.37 -2.90
C ASP A 169 3.04 21.41 -2.49
N GLU A 170 1.92 21.01 -1.93
CA GLU A 170 0.88 21.96 -1.49
C GLU A 170 1.20 22.64 -0.16
N ALA A 171 2.04 22.03 0.69
CA ALA A 171 2.45 22.55 1.99
C ALA A 171 1.28 22.98 2.93
N VAL A 172 0.09 22.36 2.75
CA VAL A 172 -1.10 22.67 3.54
C VAL A 172 -1.01 22.06 4.93
N PHE A 173 -0.47 20.82 5.00
CA PHE A 173 -0.21 20.10 6.26
C PHE A 173 1.05 19.22 6.08
N LYS A 174 1.50 18.64 7.19
CA LYS A 174 2.66 17.72 7.16
C LYS A 174 2.26 16.34 7.60
N LEU A 175 2.76 15.35 6.91
CA LEU A 175 2.66 13.95 7.32
C LEU A 175 3.77 13.59 8.29
N GLU A 176 3.45 12.79 9.31
CA GLU A 176 4.41 12.28 10.30
C GLU A 176 5.34 11.24 9.69
N SER A 177 4.78 10.33 8.88
CA SER A 177 5.54 9.26 8.24
C SER A 177 4.82 8.65 7.04
N GLN A 178 5.57 7.90 6.22
CA GLN A 178 5.01 6.99 5.22
C GLN A 178 5.52 5.56 5.43
N LEU A 179 4.60 4.58 5.35
CA LEU A 179 4.88 3.15 5.45
C LEU A 179 4.58 2.49 4.09
N LEU A 180 5.63 2.09 3.38
CA LEU A 180 5.55 1.59 2.01
C LEU A 180 5.89 0.10 1.97
N ILE A 181 4.90 -0.72 1.69
CA ILE A 181 5.07 -2.17 1.65
C ILE A 181 5.19 -2.62 0.20
N TYR A 182 6.35 -3.14 -0.19
CA TYR A 182 6.74 -3.49 -1.57
C TYR A 182 6.10 -2.55 -2.62
N PRO A 183 6.34 -1.23 -2.49
CA PRO A 183 5.60 -0.23 -3.26
C PRO A 183 5.93 -0.30 -4.75
N CYS A 184 4.95 -0.03 -5.61
CA CYS A 184 5.15 0.20 -7.05
C CYS A 184 5.49 1.68 -7.27
N LEU A 185 6.72 2.01 -7.64
CA LEU A 185 7.21 3.40 -7.65
C LEU A 185 7.68 3.89 -9.03
N ASP A 186 7.82 2.98 -9.98
CA ASP A 186 8.31 3.28 -11.32
C ASP A 186 7.69 2.34 -12.37
N SER A 187 7.78 2.74 -13.62
CA SER A 187 7.33 1.97 -14.79
C SER A 187 8.50 1.41 -15.63
N ASN A 188 9.68 1.28 -15.02
CA ASN A 188 10.87 0.74 -15.70
C ASN A 188 10.94 -0.79 -15.57
N PHE A 189 10.42 -1.50 -16.55
CA PHE A 189 10.42 -2.97 -16.60
C PHE A 189 11.75 -3.61 -16.98
N THR A 190 12.83 -2.83 -17.16
CA THR A 190 14.17 -3.37 -17.50
C THR A 190 15.01 -3.62 -16.25
N ARG A 191 14.48 -3.37 -15.05
CA ARG A 191 15.16 -3.64 -13.78
C ARG A 191 15.42 -5.13 -13.60
N THR A 192 16.49 -5.46 -12.89
CA THR A 192 16.90 -6.86 -12.65
C THR A 192 15.80 -7.66 -11.97
N SER A 193 15.10 -7.06 -11.00
CA SER A 193 13.99 -7.70 -10.29
C SER A 193 12.82 -8.07 -11.21
N TYR A 194 12.49 -7.23 -12.19
CA TYR A 194 11.47 -7.55 -13.20
C TYR A 194 11.86 -8.70 -14.11
N ILE A 195 13.15 -8.78 -14.49
CA ILE A 195 13.68 -9.86 -15.33
C ILE A 195 13.73 -11.19 -14.55
N ALA A 196 14.18 -11.13 -13.29
CA ALA A 196 14.32 -12.31 -12.44
C ALA A 196 12.98 -12.90 -11.98
N ASN A 197 11.93 -12.06 -11.85
CA ASN A 197 10.62 -12.43 -11.36
C ASN A 197 9.52 -12.23 -12.43
N ASP A 198 9.84 -12.53 -13.69
CA ASP A 198 8.92 -12.39 -14.83
C ASP A 198 7.80 -13.45 -14.85
N SER A 199 8.01 -14.57 -14.13
CA SER A 199 7.12 -15.72 -14.12
C SER A 199 7.23 -16.53 -12.82
N GLY A 200 6.28 -17.42 -12.61
CA GLY A 200 6.34 -18.42 -11.52
C GLY A 200 5.76 -17.97 -10.19
N TYR A 201 5.60 -16.68 -9.95
CA TYR A 201 5.12 -16.08 -8.70
C TYR A 201 3.71 -15.46 -8.84
N VAL A 202 3.19 -14.90 -7.74
CA VAL A 202 1.86 -14.27 -7.69
C VAL A 202 1.80 -12.99 -8.52
N LEU A 203 2.85 -12.19 -8.47
CA LEU A 203 3.02 -11.00 -9.31
C LEU A 203 4.14 -11.24 -10.31
N THR A 204 3.90 -10.85 -11.57
CA THR A 204 4.85 -11.02 -12.67
C THR A 204 4.93 -9.74 -13.51
N ALA A 205 5.99 -9.58 -14.29
CA ALA A 205 6.15 -8.42 -15.15
C ALA A 205 4.99 -8.23 -16.15
N PRO A 206 4.44 -9.28 -16.83
CA PRO A 206 3.26 -9.11 -17.67
C PRO A 206 2.02 -8.61 -16.94
N VAL A 207 1.79 -9.09 -15.71
CA VAL A 207 0.67 -8.64 -14.87
C VAL A 207 0.85 -7.17 -14.47
N MET A 208 2.07 -6.75 -14.10
CA MET A 208 2.36 -5.35 -13.78
C MET A 208 2.14 -4.42 -14.99
N LYS A 209 2.57 -4.83 -16.19
CA LYS A 209 2.31 -4.05 -17.41
C LYS A 209 0.81 -3.84 -17.64
N TRP A 210 0.04 -4.91 -17.49
CA TRP A 210 -1.41 -4.83 -17.61
C TRP A 210 -2.03 -3.88 -16.58
N PHE A 211 -1.60 -3.89 -15.31
CA PHE A 211 -2.07 -2.96 -14.30
C PHE A 211 -1.81 -1.50 -14.69
N TRP A 212 -0.61 -1.19 -15.17
CA TRP A 212 -0.29 0.16 -15.65
C TRP A 212 -1.16 0.60 -16.83
N GLU A 213 -1.45 -0.29 -17.77
CA GLU A 213 -2.34 -0.03 -18.91
C GLU A 213 -3.79 0.24 -18.47
N GLN A 214 -4.25 -0.43 -17.42
CA GLN A 214 -5.57 -0.18 -16.85
C GLN A 214 -5.62 1.16 -16.09
N TYR A 215 -4.56 1.51 -15.36
CA TYR A 215 -4.52 2.67 -14.47
C TYR A 215 -4.31 3.98 -15.21
N THR A 216 -3.44 4.02 -16.22
CA THR A 216 -3.08 5.24 -16.96
C THR A 216 -3.98 5.46 -18.18
N ASN A 217 -4.18 6.74 -18.57
CA ASN A 217 -4.90 7.09 -19.80
C ASN A 217 -4.01 7.00 -21.03
N SER A 218 -2.72 7.28 -20.84
CA SER A 218 -1.72 7.27 -21.90
C SER A 218 -0.32 6.99 -21.34
N PRO A 219 0.65 6.61 -22.19
CA PRO A 219 2.04 6.48 -21.78
C PRO A 219 2.66 7.80 -21.24
N ALA A 220 2.09 8.96 -21.58
CA ALA A 220 2.57 10.24 -21.07
C ALA A 220 2.37 10.38 -19.56
N ASP A 221 1.32 9.79 -19.02
CA ASP A 221 1.02 9.81 -17.58
C ASP A 221 2.16 9.17 -16.76
N LEU A 222 2.87 8.21 -17.35
CA LEU A 222 4.03 7.56 -16.71
C LEU A 222 5.21 8.53 -16.43
N ASN A 223 5.16 9.78 -16.93
CA ASN A 223 6.14 10.80 -16.63
C ASN A 223 5.71 11.69 -15.44
N ASP A 224 4.48 11.58 -14.99
CA ASP A 224 3.99 12.31 -13.84
C ASP A 224 4.54 11.69 -12.53
N PRO A 225 5.18 12.47 -11.64
CA PRO A 225 5.70 11.97 -10.38
C PRO A 225 4.61 11.48 -9.41
N TYR A 226 3.35 11.85 -9.58
CA TYR A 226 2.25 11.28 -8.80
C TYR A 226 1.78 9.92 -9.32
N VAL A 227 2.19 9.56 -10.55
CA VAL A 227 2.02 8.20 -11.12
C VAL A 227 3.26 7.36 -10.81
N CYS A 228 4.45 7.89 -11.12
CA CYS A 228 5.73 7.24 -10.87
C CYS A 228 6.55 8.06 -9.85
N PRO A 229 6.37 7.85 -8.54
CA PRO A 229 7.05 8.60 -7.48
C PRO A 229 8.57 8.65 -7.61
N MET A 230 9.16 7.64 -8.25
CA MET A 230 10.59 7.62 -8.57
C MET A 230 11.04 8.80 -9.46
N LYS A 231 10.14 9.43 -10.21
CA LYS A 231 10.43 10.55 -11.11
C LYS A 231 10.34 11.92 -10.42
N TYR A 232 9.97 11.96 -9.15
CA TYR A 232 9.93 13.22 -8.41
C TYR A 232 11.32 13.83 -8.31
N PRO A 233 11.48 15.15 -8.60
CA PRO A 233 12.81 15.74 -8.78
C PRO A 233 13.57 15.93 -7.48
N ASP A 234 12.90 16.25 -6.37
CA ASP A 234 13.52 16.61 -5.09
C ASP A 234 12.85 15.88 -3.92
N PHE A 235 13.57 14.97 -3.30
CA PHE A 235 13.10 14.17 -2.16
C PHE A 235 13.33 14.85 -0.80
N SER A 236 13.93 16.03 -0.76
CA SER A 236 14.16 16.74 0.51
C SER A 236 12.85 17.03 1.24
N ASP A 237 12.94 17.10 2.56
CA ASP A 237 11.81 17.42 3.46
C ASP A 237 10.59 16.45 3.40
N LEU A 238 10.70 15.33 2.69
CA LEU A 238 9.69 14.27 2.77
C LEU A 238 9.65 13.65 4.18
N PRO A 239 8.51 13.08 4.61
CA PRO A 239 8.39 12.51 5.94
C PRO A 239 9.28 11.28 6.13
N LYS A 240 9.58 10.95 7.39
CA LYS A 240 10.30 9.70 7.71
C LYS A 240 9.60 8.51 7.05
N THR A 241 10.40 7.60 6.50
CA THR A 241 9.89 6.51 5.63
C THR A 241 10.38 5.17 6.11
N MET A 242 9.49 4.17 6.13
CA MET A 242 9.88 2.77 6.13
C MET A 242 9.45 2.12 4.83
N ILE A 243 10.36 1.35 4.22
CA ILE A 243 10.11 0.54 3.04
C ILE A 243 10.37 -0.91 3.38
N ILE A 244 9.42 -1.78 3.07
CA ILE A 244 9.57 -3.24 3.18
C ILE A 244 9.54 -3.82 1.78
N VAL A 245 10.50 -4.67 1.45
CA VAL A 245 10.59 -5.34 0.14
C VAL A 245 10.73 -6.86 0.28
N ALA A 246 10.34 -7.59 -0.76
CA ALA A 246 10.45 -9.04 -0.86
C ALA A 246 11.43 -9.40 -1.99
N ASP A 247 12.31 -10.38 -1.79
CA ASP A 247 13.34 -10.73 -2.79
C ASP A 247 12.78 -11.45 -4.04
N HIS A 248 11.58 -12.07 -3.93
CA HIS A 248 10.89 -12.70 -5.06
C HIS A 248 9.73 -11.80 -5.55
N ASP A 249 10.07 -10.57 -5.91
CA ASP A 249 9.11 -9.53 -6.29
C ASP A 249 9.68 -8.69 -7.44
N PRO A 250 8.93 -8.49 -8.53
CA PRO A 250 9.33 -7.54 -9.58
C PRO A 250 9.62 -6.12 -9.06
N LEU A 251 8.94 -5.70 -7.99
CA LEU A 251 9.02 -4.34 -7.43
C LEU A 251 10.21 -4.13 -6.46
N TYR A 252 11.05 -5.16 -6.25
CA TYR A 252 12.16 -5.10 -5.30
C TYR A 252 13.13 -3.95 -5.57
N ASP A 253 13.67 -3.87 -6.79
CA ASP A 253 14.71 -2.89 -7.13
C ASP A 253 14.23 -1.44 -6.98
N GLU A 254 12.98 -1.15 -7.32
CA GLU A 254 12.44 0.21 -7.22
C GLU A 254 12.21 0.64 -5.77
N GLY A 255 11.85 -0.29 -4.88
CA GLY A 255 11.77 -0.03 -3.45
C GLY A 255 13.15 0.30 -2.85
N VAL A 256 14.17 -0.47 -3.22
CA VAL A 256 15.56 -0.23 -2.78
C VAL A 256 16.09 1.12 -3.31
N GLU A 257 15.85 1.42 -4.59
CA GLU A 257 16.29 2.70 -5.19
C GLU A 257 15.59 3.90 -4.57
N TYR A 258 14.30 3.81 -4.27
CA TYR A 258 13.57 4.89 -3.61
C TYR A 258 14.13 5.17 -2.21
N HIS A 259 14.46 4.12 -1.45
CA HIS A 259 15.15 4.25 -0.16
C HIS A 259 16.48 5.01 -0.31
N ASN A 260 17.30 4.63 -1.28
CA ASN A 260 18.59 5.28 -1.50
C ASN A 260 18.44 6.77 -1.84
N ARG A 261 17.47 7.12 -2.68
CA ARG A 261 17.18 8.51 -3.02
C ARG A 261 16.69 9.33 -1.81
N LEU A 262 15.90 8.75 -0.92
CA LEU A 262 15.51 9.40 0.34
C LEU A 262 16.73 9.69 1.22
N LEU A 263 17.66 8.72 1.35
CA LEU A 263 18.90 8.92 2.11
C LEU A 263 19.81 9.99 1.49
N GLU A 264 19.96 10.01 0.17
CA GLU A 264 20.72 11.04 -0.57
C GLU A 264 20.15 12.45 -0.34
N ALA A 265 18.82 12.55 -0.17
CA ALA A 265 18.12 13.77 0.16
C ALA A 265 18.11 14.10 1.68
N ASN A 266 18.86 13.35 2.52
CA ASN A 266 18.91 13.47 3.98
C ASN A 266 17.56 13.23 4.66
N VAL A 267 16.64 12.49 4.04
CA VAL A 267 15.40 12.04 4.64
C VAL A 267 15.65 10.75 5.43
N ARG A 268 15.13 10.68 6.65
CA ARG A 268 15.21 9.47 7.47
C ARG A 268 14.42 8.35 6.80
N SER A 269 15.12 7.32 6.33
CA SER A 269 14.52 6.16 5.66
C SER A 269 15.08 4.86 6.23
N SER A 270 14.22 3.89 6.47
CA SER A 270 14.57 2.52 6.88
C SER A 270 14.11 1.55 5.80
N LEU A 271 14.99 0.67 5.33
CA LEU A 271 14.68 -0.41 4.42
C LEU A 271 14.77 -1.75 5.15
N ILE A 272 13.73 -2.57 5.01
CA ILE A 272 13.73 -3.95 5.53
C ILE A 272 13.50 -4.91 4.35
N GLU A 273 14.51 -5.74 4.11
CA GLU A 273 14.51 -6.72 3.05
C GLU A 273 14.13 -8.09 3.60
N PHE A 274 13.04 -8.66 3.12
CA PHE A 274 12.62 -10.02 3.45
C PHE A 274 13.02 -10.97 2.33
N THR A 275 13.89 -11.93 2.66
CA THR A 275 14.36 -12.98 1.74
C THR A 275 13.47 -14.21 1.79
N GLY A 276 13.36 -14.95 0.68
CA GLY A 276 12.56 -16.17 0.58
C GLY A 276 11.05 -15.93 0.65
N VAL A 277 10.58 -14.72 0.39
CA VAL A 277 9.16 -14.36 0.30
C VAL A 277 8.84 -13.69 -1.02
N MET A 278 7.58 -13.75 -1.42
CA MET A 278 7.10 -13.17 -2.68
C MET A 278 6.19 -11.96 -2.43
N HIS A 279 5.89 -11.23 -3.49
CA HIS A 279 4.90 -10.15 -3.46
C HIS A 279 3.58 -10.59 -2.81
N GLY A 280 3.01 -9.74 -1.95
CA GLY A 280 1.77 -10.03 -1.22
C GLY A 280 1.99 -10.74 0.12
N PHE A 281 3.23 -11.07 0.51
CA PHE A 281 3.49 -11.79 1.77
C PHE A 281 3.03 -11.01 3.02
N PHE A 282 3.06 -9.68 2.99
CA PHE A 282 2.74 -8.84 4.14
C PHE A 282 1.34 -9.10 4.73
N SER A 283 0.36 -9.35 3.87
CA SER A 283 -1.03 -9.60 4.26
C SER A 283 -1.27 -11.02 4.83
N GLN A 284 -0.23 -11.86 4.92
CA GLN A 284 -0.35 -13.27 5.32
C GLN A 284 -0.04 -13.50 6.82
N VAL A 285 -0.41 -12.54 7.66
CA VAL A 285 -0.26 -12.67 9.13
C VAL A 285 -1.04 -13.89 9.63
N GLY A 286 -0.37 -14.73 10.42
CA GLY A 286 -0.92 -16.01 10.87
C GLY A 286 -0.67 -17.20 9.92
N VAL A 287 -0.16 -16.93 8.70
CA VAL A 287 0.27 -17.95 7.73
C VAL A 287 1.79 -18.00 7.61
N LEU A 288 2.42 -16.82 7.47
CA LEU A 288 3.86 -16.70 7.32
C LEU A 288 4.49 -16.01 8.54
N ASP A 289 5.51 -16.60 9.13
CA ASP A 289 6.25 -15.99 10.25
C ASP A 289 6.88 -14.65 9.85
N LYS A 290 7.34 -14.56 8.59
CA LYS A 290 7.91 -13.32 8.05
C LYS A 290 6.87 -12.22 7.85
N SER A 291 5.62 -12.57 7.58
CA SER A 291 4.52 -11.61 7.56
C SER A 291 4.26 -11.04 8.96
N GLN A 292 4.23 -11.89 9.98
CA GLN A 292 4.10 -11.44 11.37
C GLN A 292 5.26 -10.53 11.77
N LYS A 293 6.51 -10.88 11.37
CA LYS A 293 7.67 -10.03 11.63
C LYS A 293 7.56 -8.68 10.92
N ALA A 294 7.19 -8.66 9.64
CA ALA A 294 7.01 -7.44 8.86
C ALA A 294 5.93 -6.52 9.47
N MET A 295 4.83 -7.12 9.94
CA MET A 295 3.78 -6.39 10.66
C MET A 295 4.31 -5.78 11.95
N ASN A 296 5.06 -6.53 12.75
CA ASN A 296 5.66 -6.03 13.99
C ASN A 296 6.67 -4.89 13.72
N ASP A 297 7.52 -5.05 12.71
CA ASP A 297 8.49 -4.01 12.31
C ASP A 297 7.76 -2.72 11.86
N SER A 298 6.66 -2.85 11.11
CA SER A 298 5.80 -1.73 10.71
C SER A 298 5.18 -1.02 11.90
N CYS A 299 4.65 -1.77 12.86
CA CYS A 299 4.11 -1.20 14.09
C CYS A 299 5.18 -0.47 14.91
N ASN A 300 6.37 -1.06 15.04
CA ASN A 300 7.51 -0.45 15.76
C ASN A 300 7.95 0.86 15.09
N PHE A 301 7.98 0.92 13.76
CA PHE A 301 8.26 2.15 13.03
C PHE A 301 7.23 3.23 13.32
N LEU A 302 5.95 2.91 13.28
CA LEU A 302 4.87 3.87 13.53
C LEU A 302 4.97 4.49 14.92
N ILE A 303 5.28 3.71 15.95
CA ILE A 303 5.46 4.20 17.34
C ILE A 303 6.85 4.80 17.61
N GLY A 304 7.75 4.81 16.63
CA GLY A 304 9.05 5.48 16.71
C GLY A 304 10.14 4.68 17.40
N LEU A 305 10.06 3.36 17.42
CA LEU A 305 11.08 2.45 17.98
C LEU A 305 12.16 2.04 16.96
N VAL A 306 12.01 2.41 15.66
CA VAL A 306 12.92 2.08 14.55
C VAL A 306 13.26 3.33 13.76
#